data_e52d34fef5e0521e8ed788ca517ea179
#
_entry.id   e52d34fef5e0521e8ed788ca517ea179
#
_cell.length_a   1.000
_cell.length_b   1.000
_cell.length_c   1.000
_cell.angle_alpha   90.00
_cell.angle_beta   90.00
_cell.angle_gamma   90.00
#
_symmetry.space_group_name_H-M   'P 1'
#
loop_
_entity.id
_entity.type
_entity.pdbx_description
1 polymer ?
#
loop_
_entity_poly.entity_id
_entity_poly.type
_entity_poly.pdbx_seq_one_letter_code
_entity_poly.pdbx_strand_id
1 'polypeptide(L)'
;MKIDSQPSADVLPGITLNAQQQQALQELETFTSSLEKLHLLTGYAGTGKTTLLQALIKRMRDQGDRRKIVFTAFSNKATKVLERMSNQWNLGIDCMTCCKLLGLKPEIDTKTGKQIFQPDQRGERLIDRYPLVVVDEASMINEEMWFLLTEAVSDLTKQTQLLFVGDIAQLPPIGETESRVFNQIHHRSELTEVVRYGGAIALLAESVRNNLLSRQLPPLQTQANRDRTEGVLVVPFRKWEQLLVKAFQSDSSKADPDYVRALAYTNRRVNTLNQKIRTAIYGDNTPRFVAEERLVANNPYLIDDSLILQTSSECQVIDAQTGQEGDWHVWFLYILTDEGRYRTVSVLHEQSQPEFNRLLNFYAKEKRWREFWDLKNLFADLNYAYCLTIHKSQGSTFQNVFVDVSSTLVNPNIRERNQLLYVAMTRAAQRLFLCE
;
A
#
# COMPACT_ATOMS: atom_id res chain seq x y z
N MET A 1 -21.95 47.14 5.40
CA MET A 1 -20.52 46.86 5.54
C MET A 1 -20.25 45.57 4.78
N LYS A 2 -19.74 45.63 3.54
CA LYS A 2 -19.36 44.49 2.75
C LYS A 2 -18.05 43.96 3.33
N ILE A 3 -18.06 42.74 3.83
CA ILE A 3 -16.81 42.03 4.20
C ILE A 3 -16.17 41.62 2.90
N ASP A 4 -15.13 42.35 2.49
CA ASP A 4 -14.26 41.94 1.39
C ASP A 4 -13.58 40.62 1.78
N SER A 5 -13.99 39.55 1.14
CA SER A 5 -13.27 38.27 1.15
C SER A 5 -11.97 38.48 0.37
N GLN A 6 -10.85 38.68 1.06
CA GLN A 6 -9.55 38.59 0.44
C GLN A 6 -9.41 37.22 -0.27
N PRO A 7 -8.86 37.14 -1.50
CA PRO A 7 -8.58 35.88 -2.14
C PRO A 7 -7.59 35.12 -1.28
N SER A 8 -7.92 33.89 -0.92
CA SER A 8 -7.02 32.98 -0.21
C SER A 8 -5.73 32.82 -1.01
N ALA A 9 -4.63 33.31 -0.48
CA ALA A 9 -3.32 33.08 -1.08
C ALA A 9 -3.12 31.57 -1.24
N ASP A 10 -2.73 31.11 -2.44
CA ASP A 10 -2.39 29.72 -2.71
C ASP A 10 -1.32 29.25 -1.70
N VAL A 11 -1.71 28.35 -0.81
CA VAL A 11 -0.80 27.80 0.21
C VAL A 11 0.27 26.94 -0.47
N LEU A 12 -0.08 26.32 -1.59
CA LEU A 12 0.82 25.60 -2.49
C LEU A 12 0.67 26.20 -3.90
N PRO A 13 1.76 26.44 -4.65
CA PRO A 13 1.70 27.01 -5.99
C PRO A 13 0.76 26.22 -6.92
N GLY A 14 -0.31 26.89 -7.40
CA GLY A 14 -1.31 26.29 -8.30
C GLY A 14 -2.31 25.33 -7.65
N ILE A 15 -2.39 25.30 -6.31
CA ILE A 15 -3.36 24.47 -5.59
C ILE A 15 -4.25 25.37 -4.71
N THR A 16 -5.52 25.43 -5.03
CA THR A 16 -6.53 26.11 -4.23
C THR A 16 -7.27 25.09 -3.36
N LEU A 17 -7.21 25.28 -2.05
CA LEU A 17 -7.94 24.43 -1.09
C LEU A 17 -9.42 24.83 -1.09
N ASN A 18 -10.33 23.82 -1.09
CA ASN A 18 -11.75 24.06 -0.89
C ASN A 18 -12.07 24.46 0.57
N ALA A 19 -13.31 24.87 0.85
CA ALA A 19 -13.71 25.33 2.18
C ALA A 19 -13.48 24.28 3.28
N GLN A 20 -13.78 23.01 3.00
CA GLN A 20 -13.57 21.91 3.96
C GLN A 20 -12.08 21.65 4.22
N GLN A 21 -11.26 21.70 3.20
CA GLN A 21 -9.80 21.58 3.35
C GLN A 21 -9.21 22.77 4.11
N GLN A 22 -9.72 23.99 3.90
CA GLN A 22 -9.28 25.17 4.65
C GLN A 22 -9.62 25.05 6.13
N GLN A 23 -10.83 24.59 6.46
CA GLN A 23 -11.26 24.35 7.84
C GLN A 23 -10.36 23.27 8.48
N ALA A 24 -10.17 22.12 7.83
CA ALA A 24 -9.31 21.05 8.33
C ALA A 24 -7.87 21.52 8.52
N LEU A 25 -7.34 22.40 7.64
CA LEU A 25 -6.01 22.99 7.80
C LEU A 25 -5.92 23.83 9.09
N GLN A 26 -6.92 24.64 9.41
CA GLN A 26 -6.96 25.43 10.65
C GLN A 26 -7.02 24.54 11.90
N GLU A 27 -7.79 23.46 11.86
CA GLU A 27 -7.85 22.47 12.94
C GLU A 27 -6.51 21.79 13.16
N LEU A 28 -5.79 21.41 12.08
CA LEU A 28 -4.46 20.81 12.14
C LEU A 28 -3.41 21.82 12.65
N GLU A 29 -3.47 23.08 12.27
CA GLU A 29 -2.60 24.14 12.82
C GLU A 29 -2.83 24.31 14.33
N THR A 30 -4.09 24.29 14.76
CA THR A 30 -4.44 24.33 16.18
C THR A 30 -3.86 23.13 16.91
N PHE A 31 -4.01 21.91 16.36
CA PHE A 31 -3.43 20.70 16.93
C PHE A 31 -1.90 20.80 17.07
N THR A 32 -1.20 21.19 16.01
CA THR A 32 0.28 21.25 16.03
C THR A 32 0.84 22.30 16.99
N SER A 33 0.00 23.26 17.42
CA SER A 33 0.34 24.31 18.39
C SER A 33 -0.19 24.00 19.81
N SER A 34 -0.92 22.91 19.98
CA SER A 34 -1.53 22.51 21.26
C SER A 34 -0.63 21.50 22.02
N LEU A 35 -1.09 21.10 23.23
CA LEU A 35 -0.49 20.02 24.01
C LEU A 35 -1.12 18.64 23.70
N GLU A 36 -2.11 18.59 22.84
CA GLU A 36 -2.76 17.35 22.44
C GLU A 36 -1.75 16.41 21.76
N LYS A 37 -1.80 15.13 22.14
CA LYS A 37 -0.84 14.12 21.65
C LYS A 37 -1.27 13.42 20.38
N LEU A 38 -2.59 13.29 20.16
CA LEU A 38 -3.16 12.50 19.08
C LEU A 38 -4.19 13.32 18.32
N HIS A 39 -4.13 13.28 17.01
CA HIS A 39 -5.16 13.83 16.13
C HIS A 39 -5.37 12.90 14.93
N LEU A 40 -6.61 12.85 14.41
CA LEU A 40 -6.96 12.05 13.25
C LEU A 40 -7.47 12.94 12.11
N LEU A 41 -6.75 12.93 10.99
CA LEU A 41 -7.27 13.44 9.72
C LEU A 41 -7.90 12.28 8.97
N THR A 42 -9.22 12.20 8.95
CA THR A 42 -9.94 11.19 8.19
C THR A 42 -10.49 11.76 6.89
N GLY A 43 -10.61 10.93 5.89
CA GLY A 43 -11.19 11.31 4.61
C GLY A 43 -11.07 10.21 3.58
N TYR A 44 -11.94 10.24 2.61
CA TYR A 44 -11.99 9.22 1.57
C TYR A 44 -10.82 9.31 0.60
N ALA A 45 -10.61 8.25 -0.18
CA ALA A 45 -9.63 8.28 -1.25
C ALA A 45 -9.93 9.46 -2.20
N GLY A 46 -8.91 10.26 -2.53
CA GLY A 46 -9.06 11.40 -3.43
C GLY A 46 -9.58 12.70 -2.82
N THR A 47 -9.81 12.79 -1.51
CA THR A 47 -10.22 14.04 -0.84
C THR A 47 -9.08 15.03 -0.61
N GLY A 48 -7.84 14.68 -1.01
CA GLY A 48 -6.70 15.58 -0.91
C GLY A 48 -6.01 15.58 0.45
N LYS A 49 -6.17 14.53 1.28
CA LYS A 49 -5.49 14.41 2.58
C LYS A 49 -3.99 14.70 2.50
N THR A 50 -3.29 14.09 1.55
CA THR A 50 -1.84 14.27 1.40
C THR A 50 -1.48 15.67 0.94
N THR A 51 -2.30 16.28 0.06
CA THR A 51 -2.14 17.68 -0.33
C THR A 51 -2.34 18.61 0.85
N LEU A 52 -3.32 18.33 1.71
CA LEU A 52 -3.57 19.10 2.92
C LEU A 52 -2.40 19.01 3.91
N LEU A 53 -1.79 17.83 4.07
CA LEU A 53 -0.58 17.68 4.89
C LEU A 53 0.59 18.51 4.36
N GLN A 54 0.78 18.53 3.04
CA GLN A 54 1.80 19.36 2.40
C GLN A 54 1.55 20.85 2.65
N ALA A 55 0.29 21.27 2.54
CA ALA A 55 -0.13 22.64 2.83
C ALA A 55 0.12 23.01 4.31
N LEU A 56 -0.21 22.12 5.26
CA LEU A 56 0.09 22.29 6.68
C LEU A 56 1.57 22.55 6.91
N ILE A 57 2.42 21.66 6.39
CA ILE A 57 3.87 21.76 6.62
C ILE A 57 4.47 23.00 5.96
N LYS A 58 4.04 23.30 4.74
CA LYS A 58 4.45 24.53 4.06
C LYS A 58 4.12 25.75 4.92
N ARG A 59 2.91 25.83 5.46
CA ARG A 59 2.47 26.94 6.32
C ARG A 59 3.25 27.01 7.62
N MET A 60 3.53 25.86 8.26
CA MET A 60 4.42 25.79 9.43
C MET A 60 5.81 26.36 9.10
N ARG A 61 6.42 25.99 7.95
CA ARG A 61 7.72 26.50 7.50
C ARG A 61 7.70 28.01 7.22
N ASP A 62 6.63 28.50 6.61
CA ASP A 62 6.44 29.92 6.31
C ASP A 62 6.28 30.77 7.60
N GLN A 63 5.69 30.19 8.65
CA GLN A 63 5.58 30.77 9.99
C GLN A 63 6.87 30.67 10.82
N GLY A 64 7.94 30.07 10.26
CA GLY A 64 9.24 29.94 10.94
C GLY A 64 9.38 28.69 11.81
N ASP A 65 8.39 27.79 11.83
CA ASP A 65 8.50 26.51 12.53
C ASP A 65 9.52 25.61 11.85
N ARG A 66 10.56 25.20 12.59
CA ARG A 66 11.68 24.37 12.10
C ARG A 66 11.73 23.01 12.79
N ARG A 67 10.68 22.61 13.49
CA ARG A 67 10.59 21.27 14.11
C ARG A 67 10.87 20.19 13.08
N LYS A 68 11.57 19.14 13.50
CA LYS A 68 11.72 17.93 12.68
C LYS A 68 10.38 17.22 12.56
N ILE A 69 10.05 16.85 11.35
CA ILE A 69 8.80 16.16 11.01
C ILE A 69 9.16 14.88 10.29
N VAL A 70 8.46 13.79 10.61
CA VAL A 70 8.57 12.54 9.88
C VAL A 70 7.20 12.12 9.34
N PHE A 71 7.17 11.70 8.10
CA PHE A 71 6.05 10.97 7.52
C PHE A 71 6.34 9.48 7.63
N THR A 72 5.38 8.76 8.15
CA THR A 72 5.49 7.31 8.30
C THR A 72 4.25 6.61 7.78
N ALA A 73 4.44 5.40 7.28
CA ALA A 73 3.37 4.51 6.85
C ALA A 73 3.71 3.07 7.22
N PHE A 74 2.71 2.19 7.18
CA PHE A 74 2.91 0.78 7.47
C PHE A 74 3.77 0.09 6.42
N SER A 75 3.61 0.44 5.13
CA SER A 75 4.32 -0.17 4.00
C SER A 75 5.37 0.75 3.39
N ASN A 76 6.45 0.17 2.84
CA ASN A 76 7.47 0.90 2.09
C ASN A 76 6.88 1.62 0.86
N LYS A 77 5.89 1.02 0.21
CA LYS A 77 5.29 1.61 -0.99
C LYS A 77 4.56 2.91 -0.67
N ALA A 78 3.79 2.93 0.43
CA ALA A 78 3.15 4.15 0.92
C ALA A 78 4.20 5.20 1.33
N THR A 79 5.25 4.79 2.05
CA THR A 79 6.35 5.67 2.45
C THR A 79 7.01 6.36 1.24
N LYS A 80 7.22 5.65 0.13
CA LYS A 80 7.80 6.22 -1.09
C LYS A 80 6.89 7.23 -1.77
N VAL A 81 5.58 7.00 -1.75
CA VAL A 81 4.64 8.00 -2.26
C VAL A 81 4.78 9.29 -1.46
N LEU A 82 4.88 9.20 -0.14
CA LEU A 82 5.09 10.33 0.76
C LEU A 82 6.44 11.04 0.49
N GLU A 83 7.50 10.27 0.27
CA GLU A 83 8.83 10.80 -0.05
C GLU A 83 8.85 11.58 -1.38
N ARG A 84 8.26 11.01 -2.45
CA ARG A 84 8.13 11.71 -3.74
C ARG A 84 7.38 13.03 -3.58
N MET A 85 6.29 13.02 -2.81
CA MET A 85 5.48 14.21 -2.58
C MET A 85 6.21 15.25 -1.72
N SER A 86 6.96 14.82 -0.69
CA SER A 86 7.81 15.69 0.12
C SER A 86 8.90 16.37 -0.72
N ASN A 87 9.55 15.60 -1.59
CA ASN A 87 10.62 16.09 -2.47
C ASN A 87 10.09 17.07 -3.53
N GLN A 88 8.89 16.84 -4.07
CA GLN A 88 8.27 17.73 -5.05
C GLN A 88 8.16 19.18 -4.54
N TRP A 89 7.92 19.37 -3.24
CA TRP A 89 7.73 20.67 -2.61
C TRP A 89 8.92 21.11 -1.75
N ASN A 90 10.01 20.34 -1.75
CA ASN A 90 11.22 20.61 -0.95
C ASN A 90 10.93 20.93 0.53
N LEU A 91 10.04 20.13 1.15
CA LEU A 91 9.54 20.38 2.50
C LEU A 91 10.51 19.97 3.61
N GLY A 92 11.59 19.25 3.29
CA GLY A 92 12.60 18.81 4.26
C GLY A 92 12.01 17.87 5.33
N ILE A 93 11.24 16.85 4.89
CA ILE A 93 10.57 15.89 5.75
C ILE A 93 11.25 14.54 5.58
N ASP A 94 11.55 13.90 6.70
CA ASP A 94 12.01 12.51 6.69
C ASP A 94 10.84 11.57 6.42
N CYS A 95 11.07 10.52 5.62
CA CYS A 95 10.07 9.50 5.32
C CYS A 95 10.62 8.11 5.67
N MET A 96 9.87 7.32 6.43
CA MET A 96 10.25 5.97 6.82
C MET A 96 9.05 5.12 7.26
N THR A 97 9.21 3.81 7.33
CA THR A 97 8.15 2.94 7.84
C THR A 97 7.98 3.06 9.36
N CYS A 98 6.79 2.70 9.88
CA CYS A 98 6.52 2.66 11.32
C CYS A 98 7.54 1.78 12.06
N CYS A 99 7.90 0.63 11.50
CA CYS A 99 8.91 -0.26 12.09
C CYS A 99 10.26 0.43 12.22
N LYS A 100 10.75 1.08 11.17
CA LYS A 100 12.02 1.82 11.21
C LYS A 100 11.99 2.97 12.21
N LEU A 101 10.87 3.70 12.28
CA LEU A 101 10.69 4.81 13.22
C LEU A 101 10.77 4.34 14.67
N LEU A 102 10.21 3.18 14.97
CA LEU A 102 10.17 2.59 16.31
C LEU A 102 11.39 1.71 16.63
N GLY A 103 12.33 1.50 15.69
CA GLY A 103 13.46 0.58 15.85
C GLY A 103 13.03 -0.88 15.93
N LEU A 104 12.01 -1.26 15.17
CA LEU A 104 11.43 -2.60 15.14
C LEU A 104 11.74 -3.32 13.83
N LYS A 105 11.79 -4.64 13.91
CA LYS A 105 11.76 -5.52 12.74
C LYS A 105 10.51 -6.39 12.76
N PRO A 106 9.88 -6.65 11.62
CA PRO A 106 8.84 -7.66 11.54
C PRO A 106 9.45 -9.05 11.68
N GLU A 107 8.85 -9.87 12.50
CA GLU A 107 9.25 -11.27 12.71
C GLU A 107 7.99 -12.15 12.69
N ILE A 108 8.16 -13.44 12.40
CA ILE A 108 7.06 -14.39 12.48
C ILE A 108 7.15 -15.11 13.84
N ASP A 109 6.14 -14.96 14.66
CA ASP A 109 6.02 -15.77 15.87
C ASP A 109 5.92 -17.25 15.49
N THR A 110 6.96 -18.01 15.85
CA THR A 110 7.08 -19.43 15.50
C THR A 110 5.99 -20.31 16.14
N LYS A 111 5.27 -19.82 17.16
CA LYS A 111 4.19 -20.57 17.82
C LYS A 111 2.84 -20.33 17.15
N THR A 112 2.56 -19.11 16.76
CA THR A 112 1.24 -18.72 16.24
C THR A 112 1.22 -18.53 14.71
N GLY A 113 2.39 -18.41 14.08
CA GLY A 113 2.52 -18.10 12.65
C GLY A 113 2.09 -16.68 12.28
N LYS A 114 1.85 -15.82 13.26
CA LYS A 114 1.48 -14.42 13.03
C LYS A 114 2.73 -13.54 12.95
N GLN A 115 2.64 -12.50 12.14
CA GLN A 115 3.65 -11.46 12.15
C GLN A 115 3.54 -10.67 13.48
N ILE A 116 4.66 -10.50 14.14
CA ILE A 116 4.85 -9.69 15.34
C ILE A 116 5.97 -8.68 15.10
N PHE A 117 6.08 -7.68 15.94
CA PHE A 117 7.12 -6.66 15.86
C PHE A 117 8.07 -6.79 17.05
N GLN A 118 9.34 -7.06 16.77
CA GLN A 118 10.38 -7.20 17.78
C GLN A 118 11.39 -6.06 17.69
N PRO A 119 12.02 -5.65 18.81
CA PRO A 119 13.10 -4.69 18.77
C PRO A 119 14.21 -5.15 17.80
N ASP A 120 14.59 -4.29 16.90
CA ASP A 120 15.74 -4.53 16.02
C ASP A 120 17.01 -4.21 16.83
N GLN A 121 17.84 -5.22 17.09
CA GLN A 121 19.10 -5.04 17.85
C GLN A 121 20.08 -4.08 17.17
N ARG A 122 19.95 -3.87 15.86
CA ARG A 122 20.74 -2.92 15.06
C ARG A 122 19.97 -1.65 14.75
N GLY A 123 18.69 -1.61 15.10
CA GLY A 123 17.78 -0.50 14.84
C GLY A 123 17.75 0.48 16.00
N GLU A 124 17.85 1.76 15.69
CA GLU A 124 17.68 2.82 16.68
C GLU A 124 16.21 3.26 16.71
N ARG A 125 15.66 3.43 17.91
CA ARG A 125 14.35 4.06 18.09
C ARG A 125 14.45 5.56 17.77
N LEU A 126 13.85 5.99 16.67
CA LEU A 126 13.99 7.33 16.13
C LEU A 126 12.83 8.27 16.49
N ILE A 127 11.69 7.73 16.96
CA ILE A 127 10.46 8.50 17.17
C ILE A 127 10.66 9.70 18.10
N ASP A 128 11.51 9.57 19.09
CA ASP A 128 11.81 10.63 20.07
C ASP A 128 12.54 11.85 19.47
N ARG A 129 13.02 11.72 18.23
CA ARG A 129 13.70 12.81 17.51
C ARG A 129 12.73 13.73 16.77
N TYR A 130 11.45 13.35 16.68
CA TYR A 130 10.45 14.03 15.88
C TYR A 130 9.32 14.59 16.74
N PRO A 131 9.24 15.91 16.93
CA PRO A 131 8.10 16.56 17.59
C PRO A 131 6.76 16.35 16.89
N LEU A 132 6.76 16.12 15.56
CA LEU A 132 5.55 15.78 14.81
C LEU A 132 5.80 14.53 13.95
N VAL A 133 4.98 13.51 14.18
CA VAL A 133 4.96 12.25 13.43
C VAL A 133 3.61 12.16 12.71
N VAL A 134 3.63 12.10 11.39
CA VAL A 134 2.44 11.87 10.56
C VAL A 134 2.39 10.40 10.18
N VAL A 135 1.34 9.69 10.57
CA VAL A 135 1.12 8.27 10.31
C VAL A 135 0.06 8.14 9.22
N ASP A 136 0.48 7.92 7.98
CA ASP A 136 -0.44 7.73 6.84
C ASP A 136 -0.92 6.28 6.72
N GLU A 137 -1.97 6.07 5.94
CA GLU A 137 -2.67 4.80 5.77
C GLU A 137 -3.09 4.17 7.12
N ALA A 138 -3.67 5.00 7.99
CA ALA A 138 -4.05 4.62 9.36
C ALA A 138 -5.04 3.43 9.44
N SER A 139 -5.75 3.13 8.35
CA SER A 139 -6.60 1.93 8.25
C SER A 139 -5.82 0.62 8.38
N MET A 140 -4.51 0.63 8.08
CA MET A 140 -3.64 -0.55 8.16
C MET A 140 -2.96 -0.73 9.53
N ILE A 141 -3.11 0.22 10.44
CA ILE A 141 -2.50 0.15 11.78
C ILE A 141 -3.27 -0.86 12.63
N ASN A 142 -2.64 -2.00 12.89
CA ASN A 142 -3.19 -3.05 13.75
C ASN A 142 -3.07 -2.69 15.23
N GLU A 143 -3.72 -3.49 16.08
CA GLU A 143 -3.76 -3.27 17.52
C GLU A 143 -2.36 -3.18 18.12
N GLU A 144 -1.43 -4.06 17.76
CA GLU A 144 -0.06 -4.07 18.26
C GLU A 144 0.68 -2.77 17.90
N MET A 145 0.64 -2.37 16.63
CA MET A 145 1.29 -1.14 16.15
C MET A 145 0.65 0.11 16.77
N TRP A 146 -0.66 0.10 16.99
CA TRP A 146 -1.36 1.17 17.72
C TRP A 146 -0.78 1.35 19.11
N PHE A 147 -0.63 0.26 19.90
CA PHE A 147 -0.06 0.34 21.22
C PHE A 147 1.40 0.81 21.21
N LEU A 148 2.22 0.30 20.30
CA LEU A 148 3.63 0.70 20.18
C LEU A 148 3.80 2.18 19.84
N LEU A 149 2.97 2.73 18.95
CA LEU A 149 2.99 4.15 18.59
C LEU A 149 2.50 5.02 19.76
N THR A 150 1.38 4.67 20.38
CA THR A 150 0.77 5.49 21.43
C THR A 150 1.58 5.44 22.72
N GLU A 151 2.14 4.28 23.09
CA GLU A 151 3.07 4.14 24.21
C GLU A 151 4.30 5.05 24.01
N ALA A 152 4.82 5.11 22.78
CA ALA A 152 5.99 5.94 22.48
C ALA A 152 5.79 7.43 22.78
N VAL A 153 4.56 7.93 22.76
CA VAL A 153 4.22 9.35 23.01
C VAL A 153 3.44 9.59 24.29
N SER A 154 3.16 8.54 25.08
CA SER A 154 2.40 8.61 26.33
C SER A 154 3.13 9.39 27.43
N ASP A 155 4.45 9.47 27.35
CA ASP A 155 5.25 10.26 28.28
C ASP A 155 4.98 11.76 28.07
N LEU A 156 4.36 12.37 29.08
CA LEU A 156 3.99 13.80 29.04
C LEU A 156 5.20 14.75 28.99
N THR A 157 6.39 14.28 29.34
CA THR A 157 7.63 15.07 29.24
C THR A 157 8.12 15.20 27.80
N LYS A 158 7.70 14.29 26.91
CA LYS A 158 8.02 14.33 25.49
C LYS A 158 7.07 15.24 24.72
N GLN A 159 7.60 15.96 23.74
CA GLN A 159 6.80 16.89 22.92
C GLN A 159 6.23 16.23 21.66
N THR A 160 6.50 14.93 21.42
CA THR A 160 6.05 14.23 20.21
C THR A 160 4.53 14.17 20.13
N GLN A 161 4.01 14.59 18.97
CA GLN A 161 2.60 14.50 18.59
C GLN A 161 2.44 13.50 17.45
N LEU A 162 1.35 12.72 17.43
CA LEU A 162 0.98 11.79 16.35
C LEU A 162 -0.25 12.33 15.61
N LEU A 163 -0.09 12.61 14.32
CA LEU A 163 -1.16 12.92 13.40
C LEU A 163 -1.43 11.67 12.53
N PHE A 164 -2.50 10.97 12.83
CA PHE A 164 -2.94 9.85 12.01
C PHE A 164 -3.75 10.34 10.81
N VAL A 165 -3.53 9.71 9.66
CA VAL A 165 -4.19 10.04 8.40
C VAL A 165 -4.72 8.78 7.77
N GLY A 166 -6.02 8.72 7.45
CA GLY A 166 -6.59 7.49 6.93
C GLY A 166 -7.97 7.63 6.32
N ASP A 167 -8.47 6.50 5.87
CA ASP A 167 -9.78 6.33 5.27
C ASP A 167 -10.47 5.11 5.89
N ILE A 168 -11.53 5.36 6.66
CA ILE A 168 -12.29 4.32 7.38
C ILE A 168 -13.00 3.34 6.43
N ALA A 169 -13.23 3.73 5.17
CA ALA A 169 -13.85 2.87 4.17
C ALA A 169 -12.85 1.92 3.50
N GLN A 170 -11.55 2.08 3.73
CA GLN A 170 -10.53 1.14 3.26
C GLN A 170 -10.50 -0.13 4.11
N LEU A 171 -9.65 -1.09 3.71
CA LEU A 171 -9.54 -2.37 4.39
C LEU A 171 -8.91 -2.19 5.78
N PRO A 172 -9.47 -2.83 6.79
CA PRO A 172 -8.86 -2.89 8.12
C PRO A 172 -7.61 -3.79 8.13
N PRO A 173 -6.86 -3.79 9.24
CA PRO A 173 -5.77 -4.76 9.43
C PRO A 173 -6.27 -6.20 9.36
N ILE A 174 -5.41 -7.12 8.94
CA ILE A 174 -5.77 -8.53 8.81
C ILE A 174 -6.19 -9.10 10.17
N GLY A 175 -7.40 -9.68 10.20
CA GLY A 175 -7.97 -10.28 11.40
C GLY A 175 -8.68 -9.30 12.33
N GLU A 176 -8.76 -8.04 11.98
CA GLU A 176 -9.50 -7.00 12.71
C GLU A 176 -10.71 -6.50 11.90
N THR A 177 -11.71 -6.00 12.58
CA THR A 177 -12.90 -5.41 11.92
C THR A 177 -12.71 -3.95 11.56
N GLU A 178 -11.83 -3.26 12.29
CA GLU A 178 -11.51 -1.85 12.12
C GLU A 178 -10.21 -1.52 12.88
N SER A 179 -9.42 -0.58 12.37
CA SER A 179 -8.25 -0.08 13.11
C SER A 179 -8.68 0.73 14.33
N ARG A 180 -8.00 0.52 15.46
CA ARG A 180 -8.23 1.27 16.71
C ARG A 180 -8.07 2.77 16.57
N VAL A 181 -7.30 3.24 15.59
CA VAL A 181 -7.12 4.65 15.26
C VAL A 181 -8.45 5.39 15.14
N PHE A 182 -9.43 4.77 14.46
CA PHE A 182 -10.72 5.41 14.20
C PHE A 182 -11.66 5.45 15.41
N ASN A 183 -11.47 4.57 16.38
CA ASN A 183 -12.34 4.46 17.55
C ASN A 183 -11.75 5.14 18.79
N GLN A 184 -10.42 5.28 18.89
CA GLN A 184 -9.75 5.75 20.09
C GLN A 184 -9.37 7.24 20.01
N ILE A 185 -9.31 7.84 18.82
CA ILE A 185 -8.98 9.26 18.66
C ILE A 185 -10.27 10.05 18.50
N HIS A 186 -10.51 10.97 19.46
CA HIS A 186 -11.71 11.82 19.47
C HIS A 186 -11.48 13.15 18.77
N HIS A 187 -10.27 13.72 18.83
CA HIS A 187 -9.89 14.92 18.12
C HIS A 187 -9.63 14.60 16.65
N ARG A 188 -10.52 15.04 15.76
CA ARG A 188 -10.46 14.68 14.36
C ARG A 188 -10.89 15.79 13.42
N SER A 189 -10.27 15.83 12.24
CA SER A 189 -10.67 16.59 11.08
C SER A 189 -11.15 15.64 9.99
N GLU A 190 -12.22 15.99 9.28
CA GLU A 190 -12.83 15.10 8.29
C GLU A 190 -12.90 15.77 6.91
N LEU A 191 -12.49 15.02 5.87
CA LEU A 191 -12.61 15.41 4.47
C LEU A 191 -13.57 14.45 3.76
N THR A 192 -14.73 14.93 3.38
CA THR A 192 -15.77 14.15 2.67
C THR A 192 -15.83 14.45 1.18
N GLU A 193 -15.37 15.64 0.76
CA GLU A 193 -15.43 16.10 -0.61
C GLU A 193 -14.24 15.54 -1.43
N VAL A 194 -14.55 14.79 -2.50
CA VAL A 194 -13.54 14.18 -3.37
C VAL A 194 -13.05 15.19 -4.41
N VAL A 195 -11.75 15.45 -4.45
CA VAL A 195 -11.11 16.48 -5.32
C VAL A 195 -10.29 15.86 -6.44
N ARG A 196 -9.72 14.64 -6.23
CA ARG A 196 -8.77 14.01 -7.15
C ARG A 196 -9.43 13.33 -8.34
N TYR A 197 -10.60 12.78 -8.15
CA TYR A 197 -11.32 12.06 -9.19
C TYR A 197 -12.61 12.86 -9.49
N GLY A 198 -12.57 13.67 -10.53
CA GLY A 198 -13.81 14.03 -11.22
C GLY A 198 -14.23 12.83 -12.07
N GLY A 199 -15.53 12.58 -12.22
CA GLY A 199 -16.02 11.61 -13.17
C GLY A 199 -16.43 10.25 -12.61
N ALA A 200 -16.55 9.29 -13.51
CA ALA A 200 -17.23 8.01 -13.30
C ALA A 200 -16.60 7.12 -12.22
N ILE A 201 -15.26 7.12 -12.09
CA ILE A 201 -14.57 6.29 -11.09
C ILE A 201 -14.92 6.75 -9.67
N ALA A 202 -14.92 8.07 -9.43
CA ALA A 202 -15.25 8.63 -8.14
C ALA A 202 -16.70 8.34 -7.75
N LEU A 203 -17.63 8.57 -8.66
CA LEU A 203 -19.07 8.31 -8.44
C LEU A 203 -19.33 6.84 -8.11
N LEU A 204 -18.69 5.92 -8.84
CA LEU A 204 -18.83 4.50 -8.59
C LEU A 204 -18.22 4.09 -7.24
N ALA A 205 -17.00 4.55 -6.94
CA ALA A 205 -16.33 4.28 -5.68
C ALA A 205 -17.14 4.85 -4.49
N GLU A 206 -17.69 6.04 -4.64
CA GLU A 206 -18.59 6.66 -3.66
C GLU A 206 -19.85 5.85 -3.43
N SER A 207 -20.47 5.37 -4.51
CA SER A 207 -21.68 4.54 -4.41
C SER A 207 -21.39 3.23 -3.66
N VAL A 208 -20.24 2.59 -3.88
CA VAL A 208 -19.82 1.39 -3.13
C VAL A 208 -19.57 1.73 -1.66
N ARG A 209 -18.82 2.82 -1.40
CA ARG A 209 -18.49 3.29 -0.07
C ARG A 209 -19.72 3.59 0.79
N ASN A 210 -20.69 4.30 0.22
CA ASN A 210 -21.92 4.67 0.94
C ASN A 210 -22.82 3.47 1.23
N ASN A 211 -22.52 2.29 0.65
CA ASN A 211 -23.29 1.07 0.75
C ASN A 211 -22.44 -0.13 1.21
N LEU A 212 -21.47 0.07 2.12
CA LEU A 212 -20.55 -1.00 2.55
C LEU A 212 -21.26 -2.24 3.13
N LEU A 213 -22.43 -2.08 3.74
CA LEU A 213 -23.22 -3.18 4.30
C LEU A 213 -24.26 -3.76 3.33
N SER A 214 -24.39 -3.20 2.13
CA SER A 214 -25.35 -3.68 1.13
C SER A 214 -24.90 -4.99 0.49
N ARG A 215 -25.82 -5.96 0.41
CA ARG A 215 -25.60 -7.18 -0.36
C ARG A 215 -25.55 -6.94 -1.86
N GLN A 216 -26.30 -5.93 -2.33
CA GLN A 216 -26.34 -5.55 -3.74
C GLN A 216 -25.27 -4.50 -4.03
N LEU A 217 -24.50 -4.74 -5.06
CA LEU A 217 -23.58 -3.73 -5.58
C LEU A 217 -24.35 -2.67 -6.37
N PRO A 218 -23.84 -1.45 -6.45
CA PRO A 218 -24.37 -0.46 -7.39
C PRO A 218 -24.27 -1.00 -8.82
N PRO A 219 -25.16 -0.58 -9.73
CA PRO A 219 -25.09 -0.99 -11.13
C PRO A 219 -23.72 -0.68 -11.72
N LEU A 220 -23.02 -1.69 -12.20
CA LEU A 220 -21.76 -1.53 -12.92
C LEU A 220 -22.07 -1.17 -14.37
N GLN A 221 -21.77 0.07 -14.76
CA GLN A 221 -22.06 0.57 -16.09
C GLN A 221 -20.85 1.28 -16.67
N THR A 222 -20.66 1.14 -17.98
CA THR A 222 -19.61 1.90 -18.68
C THR A 222 -19.95 3.39 -18.67
N GLN A 223 -19.07 4.17 -18.05
CA GLN A 223 -19.12 5.63 -18.02
C GLN A 223 -17.71 6.15 -18.28
N ALA A 224 -17.44 6.56 -19.49
CA ALA A 224 -16.13 7.04 -19.92
C ALA A 224 -16.27 8.29 -20.80
N ASN A 225 -15.20 9.07 -20.90
CA ASN A 225 -15.14 10.15 -21.87
C ASN A 225 -15.24 9.61 -23.32
N ARG A 226 -15.48 10.51 -24.28
CA ARG A 226 -15.72 10.14 -25.67
C ARG A 226 -14.60 9.27 -26.27
N ASP A 227 -13.34 9.56 -25.91
CA ASP A 227 -12.17 8.88 -26.43
C ASP A 227 -11.76 7.66 -25.60
N ARG A 228 -12.51 7.35 -24.53
CA ARG A 228 -12.24 6.25 -23.59
C ARG A 228 -10.84 6.26 -22.97
N THR A 229 -10.28 7.44 -22.83
CA THR A 229 -8.99 7.65 -22.15
C THR A 229 -9.14 7.75 -20.64
N GLU A 230 -10.36 8.06 -20.14
CA GLU A 230 -10.68 8.16 -18.72
C GLU A 230 -12.08 7.59 -18.43
N GLY A 231 -12.25 7.01 -17.24
CA GLY A 231 -13.53 6.54 -16.73
C GLY A 231 -13.60 5.05 -16.44
N VAL A 232 -14.82 4.56 -16.26
CA VAL A 232 -15.16 3.17 -15.98
C VAL A 232 -15.57 2.45 -17.26
N LEU A 233 -15.00 1.29 -17.50
CA LEU A 233 -15.27 0.42 -18.65
C LEU A 233 -15.70 -0.96 -18.12
N VAL A 234 -16.98 -1.28 -18.27
CA VAL A 234 -17.53 -2.58 -17.90
C VAL A 234 -17.65 -3.41 -19.17
N VAL A 235 -17.01 -4.57 -19.17
CA VAL A 235 -16.94 -5.43 -20.34
C VAL A 235 -17.09 -6.91 -19.99
N PRO A 236 -17.61 -7.75 -20.90
CA PRO A 236 -17.66 -9.19 -20.69
C PRO A 236 -16.29 -9.77 -20.37
N PHE A 237 -16.24 -10.78 -19.52
CA PHE A 237 -15.00 -11.37 -18.98
C PHE A 237 -13.96 -11.72 -20.07
N ARG A 238 -14.37 -12.37 -21.17
CA ARG A 238 -13.45 -12.71 -22.27
C ARG A 238 -12.79 -11.47 -22.89
N LYS A 239 -13.56 -10.40 -23.08
CA LYS A 239 -13.04 -9.13 -23.62
C LYS A 239 -12.15 -8.42 -22.63
N TRP A 240 -12.49 -8.48 -21.35
CA TRP A 240 -11.69 -7.95 -20.25
C TRP A 240 -10.29 -8.59 -20.24
N GLU A 241 -10.20 -9.92 -20.34
CA GLU A 241 -8.92 -10.62 -20.40
C GLU A 241 -8.11 -10.27 -21.67
N GLN A 242 -8.75 -10.11 -22.83
CA GLN A 242 -8.07 -9.69 -24.06
C GLN A 242 -7.49 -8.27 -23.91
N LEU A 243 -8.26 -7.35 -23.35
CA LEU A 243 -7.81 -5.97 -23.12
C LEU A 243 -6.69 -5.92 -22.08
N LEU A 244 -6.76 -6.73 -21.04
CA LEU A 244 -5.74 -6.87 -20.01
C LEU A 244 -4.40 -7.29 -20.61
N VAL A 245 -4.39 -8.38 -21.39
CA VAL A 245 -3.19 -8.87 -22.09
C VAL A 245 -2.63 -7.79 -23.03
N LYS A 246 -3.49 -7.17 -23.85
CA LYS A 246 -3.06 -6.10 -24.77
C LYS A 246 -2.47 -4.90 -24.02
N ALA A 247 -3.01 -4.54 -22.85
CA ALA A 247 -2.49 -3.44 -22.05
C ALA A 247 -1.07 -3.74 -21.55
N PHE A 248 -0.80 -4.96 -21.11
CA PHE A 248 0.55 -5.36 -20.68
C PHE A 248 1.56 -5.53 -21.83
N GLN A 249 1.09 -5.80 -23.05
CA GLN A 249 1.96 -5.88 -24.24
C GLN A 249 2.29 -4.49 -24.82
N SER A 250 1.69 -3.41 -24.33
CA SER A 250 1.92 -2.05 -24.83
C SER A 250 3.29 -1.50 -24.41
N ASP A 251 3.85 -0.62 -25.26
CA ASP A 251 5.11 0.06 -24.94
C ASP A 251 4.99 0.96 -23.70
N SER A 252 3.81 1.52 -23.45
CA SER A 252 3.53 2.29 -22.24
C SER A 252 3.69 1.44 -20.95
N SER A 253 3.28 0.17 -20.98
CA SER A 253 3.45 -0.74 -19.84
C SER A 253 4.91 -1.13 -19.61
N LYS A 254 5.73 -1.16 -20.68
CA LYS A 254 7.17 -1.41 -20.57
C LYS A 254 7.90 -0.20 -20.00
N ALA A 255 7.49 1.01 -20.41
CA ALA A 255 8.11 2.25 -19.99
C ALA A 255 7.74 2.67 -18.56
N ASP A 256 6.48 2.42 -18.15
CA ASP A 256 5.96 2.83 -16.83
C ASP A 256 5.39 1.62 -16.09
N PRO A 257 6.01 1.22 -14.95
CA PRO A 257 5.54 0.10 -14.12
C PRO A 257 4.15 0.32 -13.50
N ASP A 258 3.74 1.55 -13.33
CA ASP A 258 2.45 1.93 -12.76
C ASP A 258 1.39 2.21 -13.86
N TYR A 259 1.72 1.96 -15.15
CA TYR A 259 0.79 2.16 -16.26
C TYR A 259 -0.43 1.24 -16.20
N VAL A 260 -0.24 -0.05 -15.87
CA VAL A 260 -1.33 -1.02 -15.78
C VAL A 260 -1.12 -2.00 -14.63
N ARG A 261 -2.23 -2.35 -13.95
CA ARG A 261 -2.23 -3.39 -12.92
C ARG A 261 -3.54 -4.18 -12.94
N ALA A 262 -3.46 -5.51 -12.81
CA ALA A 262 -4.61 -6.34 -12.54
C ALA A 262 -4.79 -6.53 -11.03
N LEU A 263 -6.03 -6.53 -10.55
CA LEU A 263 -6.36 -6.73 -9.15
C LEU A 263 -7.41 -7.84 -9.00
N ALA A 264 -7.15 -8.78 -8.09
CA ALA A 264 -8.06 -9.86 -7.74
C ALA A 264 -8.06 -10.09 -6.23
N TYR A 265 -9.07 -10.79 -5.71
CA TYR A 265 -9.18 -11.05 -4.28
C TYR A 265 -8.29 -12.19 -3.82
N THR A 266 -8.33 -13.35 -4.50
CA THR A 266 -7.64 -14.55 -4.05
C THR A 266 -6.28 -14.74 -4.68
N ASN A 267 -5.29 -15.28 -3.91
CA ASN A 267 -3.97 -15.63 -4.42
C ASN A 267 -4.06 -16.61 -5.60
N ARG A 268 -4.99 -17.57 -5.58
CA ARG A 268 -5.21 -18.50 -6.69
C ARG A 268 -5.53 -17.75 -7.98
N ARG A 269 -6.42 -16.75 -7.90
CA ARG A 269 -6.81 -15.98 -9.07
C ARG A 269 -5.68 -15.08 -9.56
N VAL A 270 -4.96 -14.44 -8.64
CA VAL A 270 -3.75 -13.66 -8.91
C VAL A 270 -2.73 -14.50 -9.69
N ASN A 271 -2.43 -15.71 -9.22
CA ASN A 271 -1.48 -16.61 -9.88
C ASN A 271 -1.94 -17.00 -11.30
N THR A 272 -3.24 -17.31 -11.47
CA THR A 272 -3.81 -17.63 -12.79
C THR A 272 -3.65 -16.46 -13.77
N LEU A 273 -3.96 -15.22 -13.33
CA LEU A 273 -3.83 -14.04 -14.17
C LEU A 273 -2.37 -13.70 -14.46
N ASN A 274 -1.49 -13.80 -13.46
CA ASN A 274 -0.06 -13.61 -13.62
C ASN A 274 0.52 -14.55 -14.68
N GLN A 275 0.21 -15.85 -14.59
CA GLN A 275 0.67 -16.83 -15.56
C GLN A 275 0.14 -16.54 -16.96
N LYS A 276 -1.16 -16.22 -17.08
CA LYS A 276 -1.78 -15.88 -18.38
C LYS A 276 -1.14 -14.67 -19.05
N ILE A 277 -0.93 -13.59 -18.28
CA ILE A 277 -0.29 -12.37 -18.79
C ILE A 277 1.13 -12.67 -19.22
N ARG A 278 1.88 -13.37 -18.36
CA ARG A 278 3.27 -13.72 -18.62
C ARG A 278 3.45 -14.57 -19.87
N THR A 279 2.66 -15.63 -20.02
CA THR A 279 2.64 -16.47 -21.22
C THR A 279 2.34 -15.64 -22.49
N ALA A 280 1.42 -14.68 -22.39
CA ALA A 280 1.11 -13.83 -23.54
C ALA A 280 2.23 -12.85 -23.92
N ILE A 281 3.09 -12.47 -22.95
CA ILE A 281 4.23 -11.57 -23.19
C ILE A 281 5.45 -12.33 -23.72
N TYR A 282 5.78 -13.45 -23.08
CA TYR A 282 7.05 -14.13 -23.28
C TYR A 282 6.93 -15.52 -23.97
N GLY A 283 5.71 -16.09 -24.04
CA GLY A 283 5.48 -17.44 -24.54
C GLY A 283 5.55 -18.53 -23.45
N ASP A 284 5.12 -19.76 -23.80
CA ASP A 284 4.98 -20.86 -22.86
C ASP A 284 6.33 -21.48 -22.40
N ASN A 285 7.37 -21.41 -23.25
CA ASN A 285 8.67 -22.05 -23.00
C ASN A 285 9.68 -21.11 -22.33
N THR A 286 9.24 -20.00 -21.77
CA THR A 286 10.13 -19.03 -21.15
C THR A 286 10.55 -19.48 -19.74
N PRO A 287 11.84 -19.35 -19.35
CA PRO A 287 12.28 -19.62 -17.99
C PRO A 287 11.45 -18.89 -16.94
N ARG A 288 11.38 -19.42 -15.72
CA ARG A 288 10.56 -18.83 -14.65
C ARG A 288 10.87 -17.35 -14.38
N PHE A 289 12.11 -16.92 -14.53
CA PHE A 289 12.51 -15.53 -14.36
C PHE A 289 13.29 -15.06 -15.59
N VAL A 290 12.99 -13.86 -16.04
CA VAL A 290 13.67 -13.20 -17.17
C VAL A 290 14.07 -11.79 -16.77
N ALA A 291 15.12 -11.27 -17.43
CA ALA A 291 15.54 -9.89 -17.21
C ALA A 291 14.40 -8.90 -17.50
N GLU A 292 14.40 -7.78 -16.78
CA GLU A 292 13.39 -6.69 -16.81
C GLU A 292 12.01 -7.07 -16.25
N GLU A 293 11.77 -8.34 -15.90
CA GLU A 293 10.52 -8.77 -15.30
C GLU A 293 10.35 -8.21 -13.89
N ARG A 294 9.14 -7.77 -13.54
CA ARG A 294 8.81 -7.25 -12.22
C ARG A 294 8.21 -8.32 -11.35
N LEU A 295 8.75 -8.40 -10.15
CA LEU A 295 8.32 -9.34 -9.12
C LEU A 295 7.86 -8.58 -7.87
N VAL A 296 7.06 -9.25 -7.05
CA VAL A 296 6.59 -8.76 -5.76
C VAL A 296 6.88 -9.79 -4.67
N ALA A 297 7.41 -9.34 -3.54
CA ALA A 297 7.66 -10.19 -2.39
C ALA A 297 6.36 -10.56 -1.67
N ASN A 298 6.15 -11.84 -1.42
CA ASN A 298 5.01 -12.34 -0.66
C ASN A 298 5.24 -12.21 0.84
N ASN A 299 6.46 -12.42 1.29
CA ASN A 299 6.90 -12.37 2.69
C ASN A 299 8.17 -11.52 2.82
N PRO A 300 8.51 -11.06 4.03
CA PRO A 300 9.81 -10.43 4.26
C PRO A 300 10.93 -11.45 3.96
N TYR A 301 12.02 -10.99 3.36
CA TYR A 301 13.20 -11.80 3.14
C TYR A 301 14.42 -11.15 3.76
N LEU A 302 15.13 -11.90 4.62
CA LEU A 302 16.31 -11.46 5.36
C LEU A 302 17.54 -12.26 4.93
N ILE A 303 18.68 -11.60 4.90
CA ILE A 303 20.00 -12.22 4.79
C ILE A 303 20.84 -11.72 5.96
N ASP A 304 21.37 -12.61 6.77
CA ASP A 304 22.17 -12.29 7.97
C ASP A 304 21.48 -11.24 8.86
N ASP A 305 20.21 -11.46 9.17
CA ASP A 305 19.34 -10.54 9.93
C ASP A 305 19.10 -9.17 9.27
N SER A 306 19.63 -8.94 8.07
CA SER A 306 19.38 -7.73 7.32
C SER A 306 18.16 -7.90 6.43
N LEU A 307 17.17 -7.01 6.56
CA LEU A 307 15.98 -7.01 5.73
C LEU A 307 16.33 -6.60 4.29
N ILE A 308 16.14 -7.50 3.36
CA ILE A 308 16.42 -7.30 1.93
C ILE A 308 15.15 -6.91 1.16
N LEU A 309 14.07 -7.64 1.40
CA LEU A 309 12.76 -7.37 0.80
C LEU A 309 11.70 -7.35 1.89
N GLN A 310 10.83 -6.36 1.87
CA GLN A 310 9.64 -6.32 2.73
C GLN A 310 8.44 -6.97 2.02
N THR A 311 7.46 -7.38 2.79
CA THR A 311 6.17 -7.84 2.24
C THR A 311 5.61 -6.79 1.29
N SER A 312 5.17 -7.23 0.11
CA SER A 312 4.60 -6.39 -0.96
C SER A 312 5.57 -5.40 -1.60
N SER A 313 6.87 -5.41 -1.27
CA SER A 313 7.86 -4.64 -2.03
C SER A 313 8.02 -5.23 -3.43
N GLU A 314 8.14 -4.35 -4.43
CA GLU A 314 8.38 -4.75 -5.81
C GLU A 314 9.89 -4.69 -6.12
N CYS A 315 10.35 -5.55 -7.01
CA CYS A 315 11.70 -5.52 -7.53
C CYS A 315 11.71 -5.87 -9.02
N GLN A 316 12.77 -5.48 -9.70
CA GLN A 316 12.99 -5.80 -11.11
C GLN A 316 14.14 -6.80 -11.23
N VAL A 317 13.96 -7.86 -11.99
CA VAL A 317 15.01 -8.83 -12.31
C VAL A 317 16.00 -8.17 -13.26
N ILE A 318 17.26 -8.15 -12.90
CA ILE A 318 18.36 -7.70 -13.76
C ILE A 318 19.01 -8.90 -14.45
N ASP A 319 19.24 -9.97 -13.68
CA ASP A 319 19.77 -11.24 -14.17
C ASP A 319 19.20 -12.40 -13.36
N ALA A 320 19.12 -13.58 -13.97
CA ALA A 320 18.61 -14.80 -13.35
C ALA A 320 19.44 -16.00 -13.78
N GLN A 321 20.01 -16.72 -12.82
CA GLN A 321 20.82 -17.89 -13.03
C GLN A 321 20.35 -19.03 -12.15
N THR A 322 20.44 -20.27 -12.64
CA THR A 322 20.18 -21.46 -11.84
C THR A 322 21.45 -21.95 -11.17
N GLY A 323 21.35 -22.50 -9.98
CA GLY A 323 22.48 -23.05 -9.25
C GLY A 323 22.06 -23.91 -8.06
N GLN A 324 23.00 -24.13 -7.15
CA GLN A 324 22.80 -24.90 -5.92
C GLN A 324 23.16 -24.05 -4.69
N GLU A 325 22.32 -24.12 -3.67
CA GLU A 325 22.57 -23.55 -2.34
C GLU A 325 22.32 -24.65 -1.30
N GLY A 326 23.39 -25.18 -0.71
CA GLY A 326 23.32 -26.41 0.08
C GLY A 326 22.75 -27.58 -0.73
N ASP A 327 21.71 -28.22 -0.21
CA ASP A 327 21.03 -29.36 -0.86
C ASP A 327 19.95 -28.96 -1.87
N TRP A 328 19.74 -27.64 -2.08
CA TRP A 328 18.64 -27.11 -2.85
C TRP A 328 19.05 -26.58 -4.22
N HIS A 329 18.33 -26.94 -5.26
CA HIS A 329 18.39 -26.21 -6.52
C HIS A 329 17.65 -24.89 -6.36
N VAL A 330 18.29 -23.80 -6.79
CA VAL A 330 17.79 -22.43 -6.62
C VAL A 330 17.95 -21.61 -7.90
N TRP A 331 17.18 -20.54 -7.98
CA TRP A 331 17.43 -19.40 -8.82
C TRP A 331 18.18 -18.35 -8.02
N PHE A 332 19.33 -17.92 -8.49
CA PHE A 332 19.99 -16.71 -8.03
C PHE A 332 19.51 -15.54 -8.89
N LEU A 333 18.77 -14.64 -8.28
CA LEU A 333 18.26 -13.46 -8.96
C LEU A 333 19.06 -12.24 -8.53
N TYR A 334 19.68 -11.57 -9.49
CA TYR A 334 20.21 -10.23 -9.29
C TYR A 334 19.08 -9.25 -9.57
N ILE A 335 18.66 -8.52 -8.55
CA ILE A 335 17.47 -7.68 -8.59
C ILE A 335 17.80 -6.22 -8.26
N LEU A 336 17.04 -5.31 -8.85
CA LEU A 336 16.93 -3.92 -8.43
C LEU A 336 15.69 -3.78 -7.56
N THR A 337 15.89 -3.48 -6.29
CA THR A 337 14.77 -3.26 -5.36
C THR A 337 14.10 -1.93 -5.66
N ASP A 338 12.87 -1.79 -5.21
CA ASP A 338 12.14 -0.53 -5.29
C ASP A 338 12.80 0.61 -4.49
N GLU A 339 13.74 0.33 -3.57
CA GLU A 339 14.62 1.30 -2.91
C GLU A 339 15.82 1.76 -3.78
N GLY A 340 15.92 1.28 -5.03
CA GLY A 340 17.04 1.59 -5.92
C GLY A 340 18.34 0.88 -5.56
N ARG A 341 18.27 -0.22 -4.79
CA ARG A 341 19.44 -0.99 -4.38
C ARG A 341 19.52 -2.29 -5.18
N TYR A 342 20.72 -2.63 -5.62
CA TYR A 342 21.00 -3.92 -6.22
C TYR A 342 21.24 -4.98 -5.14
N ARG A 343 20.62 -6.14 -5.29
CA ARG A 343 20.75 -7.28 -4.37
C ARG A 343 20.72 -8.60 -5.14
N THR A 344 21.39 -9.60 -4.58
CA THR A 344 21.22 -10.99 -5.01
C THR A 344 20.32 -11.69 -4.00
N VAL A 345 19.33 -12.42 -4.49
CA VAL A 345 18.41 -13.19 -3.65
C VAL A 345 18.29 -14.60 -4.22
N SER A 346 18.14 -15.59 -3.33
CA SER A 346 17.92 -16.98 -3.71
C SER A 346 16.43 -17.28 -3.68
N VAL A 347 15.91 -17.88 -4.76
CA VAL A 347 14.53 -18.36 -4.89
C VAL A 347 14.54 -19.84 -5.15
N LEU A 348 13.72 -20.61 -4.45
CA LEU A 348 13.68 -22.07 -4.61
C LEU A 348 13.32 -22.46 -6.06
N HIS A 349 14.12 -23.34 -6.66
CA HIS A 349 13.87 -23.86 -8.00
C HIS A 349 12.73 -24.89 -7.99
N GLU A 350 12.02 -25.02 -9.10
CA GLU A 350 10.86 -25.91 -9.25
C GLU A 350 11.22 -27.38 -9.01
N GLN A 351 12.43 -27.77 -9.33
CA GLN A 351 12.94 -29.15 -9.08
C GLN A 351 12.99 -29.49 -7.60
N SER A 352 13.30 -28.53 -6.74
CA SER A 352 13.39 -28.71 -5.30
C SER A 352 12.05 -28.52 -4.58
N GLN A 353 11.03 -27.95 -5.25
CA GLN A 353 9.72 -27.63 -4.63
C GLN A 353 9.00 -28.85 -4.01
N PRO A 354 8.99 -30.06 -4.64
CA PRO A 354 8.31 -31.22 -4.04
C PRO A 354 8.91 -31.64 -2.71
N GLU A 355 10.25 -31.71 -2.62
CA GLU A 355 10.97 -32.09 -1.40
C GLU A 355 10.83 -31.02 -0.32
N PHE A 356 10.95 -29.76 -0.70
CA PHE A 356 10.74 -28.61 0.20
C PHE A 356 9.35 -28.65 0.85
N ASN A 357 8.30 -28.87 0.04
CA ASN A 357 6.93 -28.99 0.54
C ASN A 357 6.74 -30.24 1.42
N ARG A 358 7.42 -31.35 1.11
CA ARG A 358 7.40 -32.55 1.93
C ARG A 358 7.96 -32.28 3.34
N LEU A 359 9.08 -31.60 3.42
CA LEU A 359 9.72 -31.25 4.70
C LEU A 359 8.89 -30.24 5.50
N LEU A 360 8.34 -29.21 4.84
CA LEU A 360 7.43 -28.28 5.50
C LEU A 360 6.21 -28.97 6.12
N ASN A 361 5.60 -29.90 5.35
CA ASN A 361 4.46 -30.68 5.84
C ASN A 361 4.84 -31.61 7.00
N PHE A 362 6.05 -32.19 6.96
CA PHE A 362 6.58 -33.02 8.03
C PHE A 362 6.76 -32.19 9.31
N TYR A 363 7.46 -31.03 9.25
CA TYR A 363 7.66 -30.17 10.41
C TYR A 363 6.34 -29.64 10.99
N ALA A 364 5.38 -29.31 10.14
CA ALA A 364 4.06 -28.87 10.59
C ALA A 364 3.29 -29.99 11.33
N LYS A 365 3.33 -31.25 10.85
CA LYS A 365 2.72 -32.41 11.52
C LYS A 365 3.35 -32.68 12.86
N GLU A 366 4.67 -32.62 12.94
CA GLU A 366 5.44 -32.85 14.17
C GLU A 366 5.43 -31.63 15.11
N LYS A 367 4.71 -30.54 14.72
CA LYS A 367 4.67 -29.28 15.47
C LYS A 367 6.06 -28.66 15.74
N ARG A 368 6.99 -28.95 14.88
CA ARG A 368 8.36 -28.41 14.91
C ARG A 368 8.36 -27.04 14.23
N TRP A 369 7.75 -26.06 14.88
CA TRP A 369 7.47 -24.75 14.29
C TRP A 369 8.75 -23.97 13.99
N ARG A 370 9.80 -24.09 14.79
CA ARG A 370 11.06 -23.41 14.54
C ARG A 370 11.66 -23.87 13.21
N GLU A 371 11.85 -25.17 13.03
CA GLU A 371 12.40 -25.73 11.80
C GLU A 371 11.50 -25.50 10.59
N PHE A 372 10.18 -25.46 10.82
CA PHE A 372 9.22 -25.11 9.77
C PHE A 372 9.46 -23.68 9.26
N TRP A 373 9.61 -22.71 10.16
CA TRP A 373 9.80 -21.31 9.78
C TRP A 373 11.23 -21.04 9.28
N ASP A 374 12.26 -21.69 9.87
CA ASP A 374 13.63 -21.59 9.39
C ASP A 374 13.72 -22.08 7.93
N LEU A 375 13.10 -23.22 7.62
CA LEU A 375 13.02 -23.73 6.25
C LEU A 375 12.20 -22.82 5.35
N LYS A 376 11.02 -22.38 5.79
CA LYS A 376 10.11 -21.55 4.99
C LYS A 376 10.70 -20.21 4.59
N ASN A 377 11.52 -19.63 5.45
CA ASN A 377 12.14 -18.31 5.25
C ASN A 377 13.54 -18.40 4.58
N LEU A 378 14.01 -19.61 4.26
CA LEU A 378 15.33 -19.82 3.70
C LEU A 378 15.50 -19.15 2.34
N PHE A 379 14.43 -19.10 1.54
CA PHE A 379 14.42 -18.54 0.19
C PHE A 379 13.43 -17.39 0.06
N ALA A 380 13.73 -16.45 -0.82
CA ALA A 380 12.81 -15.36 -1.15
C ALA A 380 11.54 -15.92 -1.82
N ASP A 381 10.38 -15.57 -1.28
CA ASP A 381 9.07 -15.90 -1.87
C ASP A 381 8.62 -14.75 -2.77
N LEU A 382 8.90 -14.87 -4.07
CA LEU A 382 8.61 -13.89 -5.09
C LEU A 382 7.53 -14.37 -6.06
N ASN A 383 6.62 -13.48 -6.43
CA ASN A 383 5.59 -13.69 -7.44
C ASN A 383 5.66 -12.61 -8.51
N TYR A 384 5.04 -12.84 -9.66
CA TYR A 384 4.92 -11.84 -10.71
C TYR A 384 4.04 -10.67 -10.28
N ALA A 385 4.40 -9.47 -10.70
CA ALA A 385 3.73 -8.23 -10.31
C ALA A 385 2.68 -7.73 -11.31
N TYR A 386 2.27 -8.52 -12.31
CA TYR A 386 1.21 -8.12 -13.27
C TYR A 386 -0.16 -8.03 -12.61
N CYS A 387 -0.47 -9.02 -11.76
CA CYS A 387 -1.67 -9.05 -10.95
C CYS A 387 -1.30 -9.12 -9.47
N LEU A 388 -1.96 -8.30 -8.66
CA LEU A 388 -1.81 -8.28 -7.20
C LEU A 388 -3.12 -8.64 -6.52
N THR A 389 -3.05 -9.08 -5.27
CA THR A 389 -4.26 -9.05 -4.44
C THR A 389 -4.65 -7.61 -4.15
N ILE A 390 -5.96 -7.36 -4.00
CA ILE A 390 -6.46 -6.02 -3.66
C ILE A 390 -5.81 -5.53 -2.36
N HIS A 391 -5.57 -6.40 -1.38
CA HIS A 391 -4.86 -6.05 -0.14
C HIS A 391 -3.45 -5.49 -0.41
N LYS A 392 -2.68 -6.15 -1.29
CA LYS A 392 -1.32 -5.71 -1.64
C LYS A 392 -1.29 -4.42 -2.47
N SER A 393 -2.41 -4.01 -3.04
CA SER A 393 -2.52 -2.76 -3.81
C SER A 393 -2.78 -1.52 -2.95
N GLN A 394 -3.04 -1.67 -1.64
CA GLN A 394 -3.22 -0.52 -0.74
C GLN A 394 -1.99 0.39 -0.77
N GLY A 395 -2.22 1.69 -0.68
CA GLY A 395 -1.16 2.70 -0.82
C GLY A 395 -0.60 2.88 -2.23
N SER A 396 -1.13 2.15 -3.24
CA SER A 396 -0.69 2.24 -4.64
C SER A 396 -1.67 3.01 -5.51
N THR A 397 -1.17 3.55 -6.61
CA THR A 397 -2.00 4.17 -7.66
C THR A 397 -1.45 3.76 -9.03
N PHE A 398 -2.31 3.36 -9.95
CA PHE A 398 -1.96 2.93 -11.30
C PHE A 398 -2.78 3.73 -12.31
N GLN A 399 -2.24 3.97 -13.50
CA GLN A 399 -3.00 4.69 -14.52
C GLN A 399 -4.23 3.90 -14.96
N ASN A 400 -4.07 2.61 -15.23
CA ASN A 400 -5.12 1.71 -15.69
C ASN A 400 -5.24 0.49 -14.77
N VAL A 401 -6.41 0.28 -14.19
CA VAL A 401 -6.65 -0.84 -13.28
C VAL A 401 -7.69 -1.78 -13.84
N PHE A 402 -7.36 -3.05 -13.86
CA PHE A 402 -8.25 -4.14 -14.25
C PHE A 402 -8.68 -4.91 -13.01
N VAL A 403 -9.96 -4.83 -12.63
CA VAL A 403 -10.48 -5.50 -11.42
C VAL A 403 -11.29 -6.72 -11.81
N ASP A 404 -10.90 -7.88 -11.29
CA ASP A 404 -11.71 -9.09 -11.36
C ASP A 404 -12.77 -9.04 -10.26
N VAL A 405 -13.92 -8.44 -10.61
CA VAL A 405 -15.06 -8.29 -9.68
C VAL A 405 -15.55 -9.65 -9.20
N SER A 406 -15.62 -10.64 -10.10
CA SER A 406 -16.14 -11.98 -9.76
C SER A 406 -15.36 -12.64 -8.65
N SER A 407 -14.04 -12.42 -8.61
CA SER A 407 -13.18 -12.95 -7.55
C SER A 407 -13.46 -12.34 -6.18
N THR A 408 -14.00 -11.12 -6.11
CA THR A 408 -14.35 -10.47 -4.84
C THR A 408 -15.70 -10.94 -4.31
N LEU A 409 -16.60 -11.31 -5.20
CA LEU A 409 -17.97 -11.76 -4.85
C LEU A 409 -18.00 -13.07 -4.06
N VAL A 410 -16.91 -13.85 -4.08
CA VAL A 410 -16.81 -15.09 -3.28
C VAL A 410 -16.56 -14.82 -1.79
N ASN A 411 -16.25 -13.57 -1.40
CA ASN A 411 -16.05 -13.21 0.00
C ASN A 411 -17.41 -13.19 0.73
N PRO A 412 -17.64 -14.01 1.76
CA PRO A 412 -18.90 -14.07 2.48
C PRO A 412 -19.14 -12.85 3.39
N ASN A 413 -18.08 -12.14 3.77
CA ASN A 413 -18.18 -10.92 4.56
C ASN A 413 -18.51 -9.74 3.63
N ILE A 414 -19.76 -9.29 3.69
CA ILE A 414 -20.28 -8.25 2.81
C ILE A 414 -19.53 -6.93 2.98
N ARG A 415 -19.24 -6.54 4.21
CA ARG A 415 -18.49 -5.28 4.49
C ARG A 415 -17.11 -5.36 3.86
N GLU A 416 -16.35 -6.40 4.15
CA GLU A 416 -15.00 -6.60 3.61
C GLU A 416 -15.03 -6.70 2.07
N ARG A 417 -15.99 -7.43 1.49
CA ARG A 417 -16.20 -7.51 0.04
C ARG A 417 -16.33 -6.12 -0.60
N ASN A 418 -17.18 -5.28 0.00
CA ASN A 418 -17.44 -3.93 -0.53
C ASN A 418 -16.24 -2.99 -0.28
N GLN A 419 -15.53 -3.13 0.84
CA GLN A 419 -14.26 -2.44 1.08
C GLN A 419 -13.19 -2.85 0.07
N LEU A 420 -13.07 -4.15 -0.26
CA LEU A 420 -12.17 -4.64 -1.31
C LEU A 420 -12.48 -3.96 -2.66
N LEU A 421 -13.73 -3.92 -3.06
CA LEU A 421 -14.12 -3.25 -4.30
C LEU A 421 -13.83 -1.75 -4.27
N TYR A 422 -14.14 -1.07 -3.17
CA TYR A 422 -13.81 0.34 -2.97
C TYR A 422 -12.31 0.60 -3.11
N VAL A 423 -11.48 -0.18 -2.41
CA VAL A 423 -10.02 -0.07 -2.51
C VAL A 423 -9.56 -0.32 -3.94
N ALA A 424 -10.02 -1.39 -4.59
CA ALA A 424 -9.60 -1.71 -5.96
C ALA A 424 -9.95 -0.60 -6.96
N MET A 425 -11.17 -0.04 -6.87
CA MET A 425 -11.63 1.04 -7.75
C MET A 425 -10.79 2.32 -7.56
N THR A 426 -10.46 2.66 -6.32
CA THR A 426 -9.69 3.87 -5.99
C THR A 426 -8.21 3.78 -6.33
N ARG A 427 -7.72 2.61 -6.81
CA ARG A 427 -6.35 2.47 -7.32
C ARG A 427 -6.19 3.04 -8.74
N ALA A 428 -7.28 3.21 -9.49
CA ALA A 428 -7.24 3.71 -10.86
C ALA A 428 -7.16 5.24 -10.89
N ALA A 429 -6.14 5.77 -11.59
CA ALA A 429 -6.01 7.20 -11.81
C ALA A 429 -6.76 7.68 -13.07
N GLN A 430 -6.82 6.85 -14.12
CA GLN A 430 -7.40 7.22 -15.41
C GLN A 430 -8.52 6.27 -15.83
N ARG A 431 -8.24 4.97 -15.93
CA ARG A 431 -9.21 3.98 -16.43
C ARG A 431 -9.38 2.83 -15.46
N LEU A 432 -10.62 2.50 -15.20
CA LEU A 432 -11.03 1.35 -14.41
C LEU A 432 -11.77 0.35 -15.33
N PHE A 433 -11.22 -0.84 -15.48
CA PHE A 433 -11.81 -1.93 -16.25
C PHE A 433 -12.40 -2.97 -15.30
N LEU A 434 -13.71 -3.15 -15.37
CA LEU A 434 -14.45 -4.12 -14.58
C LEU A 434 -14.94 -5.26 -15.49
N CYS A 435 -14.85 -6.52 -15.01
CA CYS A 435 -15.48 -7.63 -15.70
C CYS A 435 -16.88 -7.92 -15.12
N GLU A 436 -17.82 -8.17 -16.02
CA GLU A 436 -19.11 -8.78 -15.67
C GLU A 436 -19.00 -10.30 -15.54
#